data_f2e67dbc79bf625c8333cadfdb81d155
#
_entry.id   f2e67dbc79bf625c8333cadfdb81d155
#
_cell.length_a   1.000
_cell.length_b   1.000
_cell.length_c   1.000
_cell.angle_alpha   90.00
_cell.angle_beta   90.00
_cell.angle_gamma   90.00
#
_symmetry.space_group_name_H-M   'P 1'
#
loop_
_entity.id
_entity.type
_entity.pdbx_description
1 polymer ?
#
loop_
_entity_poly.entity_id
_entity_poly.type
_entity_poly.pdbx_seq_one_letter_code
_entity_poly.pdbx_strand_id
1 'polypeptide(L)'
;MTNTANKQKGGWWALSPLAVFLCLYLVTSLIVNDFYKVPITVAFLLSSCYAIALTHGLSLEKRVYQFSVGASNKNIILMIWIFILAGAFAQSAKQMGAIDATVNLTLSILPDNLLLAGIFIAACFISLSIGTSVGTIVALTPVAIGLAEKTGIDLPYMVAIVVGGSFFGDNLSFISDTTIASTKTQDCVMRDKFRVNFMIVVPAALVVLCIYIFQGLSISAPAQTQAIEWIKVIPYLIVLGTAVAGVNVMLVLLLGILSTCLLYTSDAADEL
;
A
#
# COMPACT_ATOMS: atom_id res chain seq x y z
N MET A 1 26.42 -33.16 -12.40
CA MET A 1 27.24 -32.36 -11.45
C MET A 1 26.27 -31.75 -10.43
N THR A 2 26.11 -32.42 -9.33
CA THR A 2 25.19 -32.03 -8.23
C THR A 2 25.79 -30.85 -7.46
N ASN A 3 25.25 -29.68 -7.66
CA ASN A 3 25.63 -28.46 -6.95
C ASN A 3 25.03 -28.54 -5.53
N THR A 4 25.77 -29.11 -4.59
CA THR A 4 25.45 -29.04 -3.15
C THR A 4 25.61 -27.60 -2.69
N ALA A 5 24.55 -26.82 -2.80
CA ALA A 5 24.48 -25.51 -2.17
C ALA A 5 24.68 -25.70 -0.66
N ASN A 6 25.85 -25.31 -0.19
CA ASN A 6 26.22 -25.29 1.23
C ASN A 6 25.21 -24.37 1.95
N LYS A 7 24.21 -24.95 2.59
CA LYS A 7 23.24 -24.23 3.46
C LYS A 7 24.05 -23.67 4.62
N GLN A 8 24.60 -22.46 4.49
CA GLN A 8 25.12 -21.70 5.61
C GLN A 8 23.98 -21.51 6.62
N LYS A 9 24.10 -22.12 7.77
CA LYS A 9 23.18 -21.90 8.89
C LYS A 9 23.25 -20.41 9.23
N GLY A 10 22.17 -19.68 8.96
CA GLY A 10 22.05 -18.28 9.36
C GLY A 10 22.19 -18.18 10.87
N GLY A 11 23.21 -17.50 11.33
CA GLY A 11 23.38 -17.22 12.77
C GLY A 11 22.48 -16.05 13.18
N TRP A 12 22.11 -16.00 14.46
CA TRP A 12 21.36 -14.88 15.05
C TRP A 12 22.03 -13.51 14.80
N TRP A 13 23.35 -13.48 14.61
CA TRP A 13 24.11 -12.29 14.25
C TRP A 13 23.71 -11.68 12.91
N ALA A 14 23.16 -12.46 12.00
CA ALA A 14 22.65 -11.94 10.73
C ALA A 14 21.41 -11.02 10.88
N LEU A 15 20.73 -11.09 12.02
CA LEU A 15 19.60 -10.20 12.36
C LEU A 15 20.04 -8.91 13.07
N SER A 16 21.31 -8.81 13.47
CA SER A 16 21.81 -7.63 14.19
C SER A 16 21.67 -6.30 13.43
N PRO A 17 21.79 -6.22 12.09
CA PRO A 17 21.54 -4.98 11.37
C PRO A 17 20.10 -4.47 11.53
N LEU A 18 19.12 -5.38 11.61
CA LEU A 18 17.72 -5.01 11.87
C LEU A 18 17.56 -4.47 13.31
N ALA A 19 18.20 -5.11 14.28
CA ALA A 19 18.21 -4.63 15.66
C ALA A 19 18.86 -3.24 15.77
N VAL A 20 19.99 -3.03 15.09
CA VAL A 20 20.68 -1.72 15.03
C VAL A 20 19.76 -0.67 14.40
N PHE A 21 19.07 -0.97 13.30
CA PHE A 21 18.10 -0.07 12.69
C PHE A 21 17.02 0.34 13.69
N LEU A 22 16.36 -0.65 14.31
CA LEU A 22 15.28 -0.40 15.27
C LEU A 22 15.76 0.43 16.47
N CYS A 23 16.92 0.07 17.06
CA CYS A 23 17.50 0.80 18.19
C CYS A 23 17.84 2.25 17.81
N LEU A 24 18.52 2.46 16.68
CA LEU A 24 18.87 3.81 16.21
C LEU A 24 17.61 4.66 16.00
N TYR A 25 16.64 4.13 15.27
CA TYR A 25 15.41 4.87 14.96
C TYR A 25 14.58 5.16 16.21
N LEU A 26 14.37 4.16 17.08
CA LEU A 26 13.60 4.34 18.31
C LEU A 26 14.29 5.31 19.29
N VAL A 27 15.59 5.10 19.56
CA VAL A 27 16.32 5.95 20.51
C VAL A 27 16.37 7.40 20.04
N THR A 28 16.69 7.62 18.77
CA THR A 28 16.74 9.00 18.22
C THR A 28 15.35 9.65 18.21
N SER A 29 14.30 8.90 17.85
CA SER A 29 12.92 9.41 17.86
C SER A 29 12.44 9.75 19.27
N LEU A 30 12.78 8.96 20.27
CA LEU A 30 12.47 9.25 21.69
C LEU A 30 13.23 10.47 22.22
N ILE A 31 14.52 10.64 21.84
CA ILE A 31 15.30 11.82 22.23
C ILE A 31 14.71 13.09 21.62
N VAL A 32 14.31 13.04 20.34
CA VAL A 32 13.71 14.18 19.63
C VAL A 32 12.23 14.37 20.02
N ASN A 33 11.63 13.37 20.67
CA ASN A 33 10.20 13.30 21.02
C ASN A 33 9.28 13.46 19.80
N ASP A 34 9.72 13.02 18.62
CA ASP A 34 8.99 13.09 17.37
C ASP A 34 9.54 12.08 16.37
N PHE A 35 8.72 11.10 15.98
CA PHE A 35 9.11 10.06 15.03
C PHE A 35 9.23 10.58 13.58
N TYR A 36 8.54 11.65 13.24
CA TYR A 36 8.55 12.21 11.88
C TYR A 36 9.75 13.14 11.61
N LYS A 37 10.36 13.71 12.66
CA LYS A 37 11.55 14.54 12.52
C LYS A 37 12.83 13.75 12.30
N VAL A 38 12.84 12.46 12.65
CA VAL A 38 14.02 11.59 12.45
C VAL A 38 14.00 11.01 11.04
N PRO A 39 15.00 11.31 10.19
CA PRO A 39 15.06 10.78 8.84
C PRO A 39 15.31 9.26 8.86
N ILE A 40 14.26 8.47 8.66
CA ILE A 40 14.33 7.01 8.65
C ILE A 40 15.38 6.48 7.66
N THR A 41 15.61 7.19 6.55
CA THR A 41 16.63 6.87 5.55
C THR A 41 18.05 6.88 6.12
N VAL A 42 18.34 7.76 7.07
CA VAL A 42 19.64 7.82 7.74
C VAL A 42 19.84 6.59 8.63
N ALA A 43 18.80 6.19 9.38
CA ALA A 43 18.85 4.97 10.19
C ALA A 43 19.07 3.72 9.32
N PHE A 44 18.42 3.64 8.15
CA PHE A 44 18.63 2.56 7.19
C PHE A 44 20.04 2.56 6.60
N LEU A 45 20.60 3.72 6.25
CA LEU A 45 21.96 3.84 5.75
C LEU A 45 22.99 3.37 6.77
N LEU A 46 22.88 3.82 8.00
CA LEU A 46 23.79 3.42 9.09
C LEU A 46 23.71 1.92 9.36
N SER A 47 22.49 1.37 9.40
CA SER A 47 22.28 -0.07 9.55
C SER A 47 22.85 -0.87 8.36
N SER A 48 22.72 -0.36 7.14
CA SER A 48 23.31 -0.98 5.94
C SER A 48 24.84 -0.95 5.98
N CYS A 49 25.44 0.15 6.38
CA CYS A 49 26.89 0.23 6.59
C CYS A 49 27.36 -0.76 7.66
N TYR A 50 26.62 -0.87 8.76
CA TYR A 50 26.89 -1.87 9.79
C TYR A 50 26.78 -3.30 9.25
N ALA A 51 25.79 -3.62 8.45
CA ALA A 51 25.63 -4.94 7.83
C ALA A 51 26.82 -5.31 6.94
N ILE A 52 27.31 -4.36 6.13
CA ILE A 52 28.50 -4.54 5.30
C ILE A 52 29.76 -4.73 6.16
N ALA A 53 29.89 -3.95 7.24
CA ALA A 53 31.03 -4.04 8.16
C ALA A 53 31.06 -5.36 8.95
N LEU A 54 29.87 -5.86 9.34
CA LEU A 54 29.74 -7.09 10.12
C LEU A 54 30.18 -8.34 9.35
N THR A 55 30.14 -8.31 8.03
CA THR A 55 30.51 -9.44 7.19
C THR A 55 32.03 -9.66 7.22
N HIS A 56 32.48 -10.71 7.87
CA HIS A 56 33.91 -11.03 8.00
C HIS A 56 34.36 -12.03 6.90
N GLY A 57 35.67 -12.06 6.61
CA GLY A 57 36.27 -13.05 5.69
C GLY A 57 36.15 -12.72 4.19
N LEU A 58 35.55 -11.59 3.83
CA LEU A 58 35.42 -11.13 2.44
C LEU A 58 36.07 -9.76 2.25
N SER A 59 36.59 -9.48 1.05
CA SER A 59 37.01 -8.13 0.67
C SER A 59 35.81 -7.16 0.67
N LEU A 60 36.04 -5.87 0.85
CA LEU A 60 35.00 -4.85 0.85
C LEU A 60 34.15 -4.91 -0.43
N GLU A 61 34.81 -5.06 -1.58
CA GLU A 61 34.15 -5.19 -2.88
C GLU A 61 33.16 -6.37 -2.90
N LYS A 62 33.56 -7.55 -2.41
CA LYS A 62 32.67 -8.72 -2.34
C LYS A 62 31.51 -8.52 -1.35
N ARG A 63 31.73 -7.82 -0.24
CA ARG A 63 30.66 -7.51 0.73
C ARG A 63 29.62 -6.58 0.10
N VAL A 64 30.06 -5.51 -0.56
CA VAL A 64 29.20 -4.57 -1.28
C VAL A 64 28.45 -5.30 -2.40
N TYR A 65 29.11 -6.17 -3.14
CA TYR A 65 28.48 -6.99 -4.19
C TYR A 65 27.36 -7.88 -3.61
N GLN A 66 27.61 -8.59 -2.51
CA GLN A 66 26.60 -9.43 -1.86
C GLN A 66 25.41 -8.60 -1.34
N PHE A 67 25.67 -7.43 -0.76
CA PHE A 67 24.63 -6.50 -0.35
C PHE A 67 23.79 -6.05 -1.55
N SER A 68 24.41 -5.70 -2.65
CA SER A 68 23.74 -5.29 -3.89
C SER A 68 22.90 -6.41 -4.48
N VAL A 69 23.39 -7.66 -4.46
CA VAL A 69 22.62 -8.85 -4.89
C VAL A 69 21.37 -9.02 -4.01
N GLY A 70 21.48 -8.83 -2.70
CA GLY A 70 20.34 -8.85 -1.81
C GLY A 70 19.32 -7.74 -2.11
N ALA A 71 19.81 -6.52 -2.36
CA ALA A 71 18.97 -5.38 -2.69
C ALA A 71 18.29 -5.50 -4.07
N SER A 72 18.89 -6.24 -5.02
CA SER A 72 18.33 -6.49 -6.34
C SER A 72 17.29 -7.61 -6.38
N ASN A 73 16.77 -8.04 -5.25
CA ASN A 73 15.70 -9.03 -5.19
C ASN A 73 14.50 -8.57 -6.02
N LYS A 74 13.95 -9.48 -6.83
CA LYS A 74 12.83 -9.20 -7.75
C LYS A 74 11.66 -8.50 -7.06
N ASN A 75 11.32 -8.92 -5.84
CA ASN A 75 10.18 -8.35 -5.11
C ASN A 75 10.46 -6.92 -4.65
N ILE A 76 11.70 -6.63 -4.23
CA ILE A 76 12.11 -5.27 -3.83
C ILE A 76 12.04 -4.32 -5.03
N ILE A 77 12.60 -4.74 -6.17
CA ILE A 77 12.56 -3.95 -7.41
C ILE A 77 11.12 -3.74 -7.88
N LEU A 78 10.26 -4.76 -7.81
CA LEU A 78 8.85 -4.65 -8.14
C LEU A 78 8.13 -3.60 -7.25
N MET A 79 8.39 -3.62 -5.94
CA MET A 79 7.82 -2.63 -5.02
C MET A 79 8.27 -1.21 -5.36
N ILE A 80 9.55 -1.01 -5.67
CA ILE A 80 10.07 0.31 -6.09
C ILE A 80 9.33 0.82 -7.32
N TRP A 81 9.13 -0.02 -8.34
CA TRP A 81 8.36 0.34 -9.53
C TRP A 81 6.91 0.68 -9.21
N ILE A 82 6.24 -0.09 -8.35
CA ILE A 82 4.88 0.19 -7.92
C ILE A 82 4.81 1.57 -7.25
N PHE A 83 5.73 1.91 -6.34
CA PHE A 83 5.73 3.23 -5.69
C PHE A 83 6.01 4.38 -6.65
N ILE A 84 6.92 4.20 -7.61
CA ILE A 84 7.19 5.22 -8.65
C ILE A 84 5.94 5.47 -9.50
N LEU A 85 5.32 4.40 -10.03
CA LEU A 85 4.11 4.50 -10.84
C LEU A 85 2.93 5.06 -10.04
N ALA A 86 2.82 4.69 -8.77
CA ALA A 86 1.80 5.20 -7.87
C ALA A 86 1.93 6.72 -7.64
N GLY A 87 3.14 7.19 -7.38
CA GLY A 87 3.42 8.62 -7.25
C GLY A 87 3.09 9.39 -8.54
N ALA A 88 3.46 8.83 -9.69
CA ALA A 88 3.13 9.40 -11.00
C ALA A 88 1.61 9.46 -11.22
N PHE A 89 0.88 8.37 -10.93
CA PHE A 89 -0.58 8.34 -11.02
C PHE A 89 -1.24 9.36 -10.09
N ALA A 90 -0.84 9.38 -8.81
CA ALA A 90 -1.41 10.31 -7.83
C ALA A 90 -1.19 11.76 -8.25
N GLN A 91 -0.01 12.10 -8.75
CA GLN A 91 0.30 13.46 -9.21
C GLN A 91 -0.48 13.84 -10.46
N SER A 92 -0.57 12.96 -11.47
CA SER A 92 -1.35 13.22 -12.69
C SER A 92 -2.86 13.31 -12.39
N ALA A 93 -3.39 12.44 -11.54
CA ALA A 93 -4.78 12.47 -11.08
C ALA A 93 -5.11 13.75 -10.30
N LYS A 94 -4.17 14.25 -9.49
CA LYS A 94 -4.32 15.52 -8.77
C LYS A 94 -4.36 16.70 -9.74
N GLN A 95 -3.44 16.78 -10.68
CA GLN A 95 -3.37 17.87 -11.66
C GLN A 95 -4.61 17.96 -12.55
N MET A 96 -5.17 16.80 -12.93
CA MET A 96 -6.41 16.70 -13.70
C MET A 96 -7.67 17.02 -12.87
N GLY A 97 -7.59 17.03 -11.53
CA GLY A 97 -8.76 17.13 -10.65
C GLY A 97 -9.54 15.83 -10.50
N ALA A 98 -8.97 14.68 -10.91
CA ALA A 98 -9.61 13.38 -10.83
C ALA A 98 -9.85 12.93 -9.37
N ILE A 99 -8.96 13.33 -8.45
CA ILE A 99 -9.12 13.06 -7.02
C ILE A 99 -10.37 13.76 -6.49
N ASP A 100 -10.50 15.07 -6.74
CA ASP A 100 -11.64 15.85 -6.28
C ASP A 100 -12.97 15.35 -6.86
N ALA A 101 -13.00 15.04 -8.15
CA ALA A 101 -14.18 14.47 -8.80
C ALA A 101 -14.58 13.12 -8.19
N THR A 102 -13.60 12.24 -7.91
CA THR A 102 -13.84 10.93 -7.30
C THR A 102 -14.29 11.06 -5.84
N VAL A 103 -13.72 12.00 -5.08
CA VAL A 103 -14.16 12.31 -3.73
C VAL A 103 -15.59 12.83 -3.73
N ASN A 104 -15.92 13.76 -4.63
CA ASN A 104 -17.28 14.29 -4.77
C ASN A 104 -18.30 13.17 -5.11
N LEU A 105 -17.93 12.29 -6.05
CA LEU A 105 -18.75 11.13 -6.37
C LEU A 105 -18.94 10.21 -5.15
N THR A 106 -17.89 9.94 -4.42
CA THR A 106 -17.94 9.08 -3.22
C THR A 106 -18.88 9.67 -2.18
N LEU A 107 -18.76 10.97 -1.89
CA LEU A 107 -19.62 11.68 -0.96
C LEU A 107 -21.08 11.79 -1.42
N SER A 108 -21.34 11.73 -2.73
CA SER A 108 -22.70 11.73 -3.25
C SER A 108 -23.40 10.37 -3.15
N ILE A 109 -22.64 9.28 -3.19
CA ILE A 109 -23.18 7.91 -3.19
C ILE A 109 -23.25 7.34 -1.78
N LEU A 110 -22.22 7.58 -0.95
CA LEU A 110 -22.14 7.05 0.40
C LEU A 110 -22.79 8.02 1.39
N PRO A 111 -23.77 7.57 2.19
CA PRO A 111 -24.23 8.34 3.33
C PRO A 111 -23.08 8.63 4.30
N ASP A 112 -23.10 9.80 4.92
CA ASP A 112 -22.02 10.27 5.82
C ASP A 112 -21.66 9.24 6.89
N ASN A 113 -22.68 8.65 7.49
CA ASN A 113 -22.55 7.65 8.55
C ASN A 113 -21.94 6.32 8.08
N LEU A 114 -21.89 6.04 6.77
CA LEU A 114 -21.31 4.84 6.19
C LEU A 114 -19.97 5.08 5.48
N LEU A 115 -19.47 6.32 5.49
CA LEU A 115 -18.26 6.68 4.75
C LEU A 115 -17.03 5.83 5.16
N LEU A 116 -16.74 5.74 6.46
CA LEU A 116 -15.61 4.96 6.97
C LEU A 116 -15.76 3.46 6.65
N ALA A 117 -16.94 2.93 6.89
CA ALA A 117 -17.27 1.54 6.61
C ALA A 117 -17.19 1.22 5.10
N GLY A 118 -17.66 2.13 4.26
CA GLY A 118 -17.63 1.98 2.80
C GLY A 118 -16.21 1.94 2.26
N ILE A 119 -15.33 2.82 2.72
CA ILE A 119 -13.90 2.83 2.34
C ILE A 119 -13.22 1.55 2.79
N PHE A 120 -13.49 1.09 4.01
CA PHE A 120 -12.94 -0.16 4.52
C PHE A 120 -13.37 -1.36 3.66
N ILE A 121 -14.66 -1.47 3.35
CA ILE A 121 -15.19 -2.55 2.50
C ILE A 121 -14.60 -2.49 1.09
N ALA A 122 -14.50 -1.29 0.51
CA ALA A 122 -13.89 -1.10 -0.81
C ALA A 122 -12.43 -1.57 -0.81
N ALA A 123 -11.65 -1.19 0.20
CA ALA A 123 -10.26 -1.63 0.35
C ALA A 123 -10.16 -3.15 0.52
N CYS A 124 -11.03 -3.77 1.32
CA CYS A 124 -11.11 -5.23 1.47
C CYS A 124 -11.35 -5.93 0.13
N PHE A 125 -12.34 -5.46 -0.62
CA PHE A 125 -12.77 -6.09 -1.87
C PHE A 125 -11.71 -5.92 -2.98
N ILE A 126 -11.15 -4.73 -3.13
CA ILE A 126 -10.11 -4.45 -4.12
C ILE A 126 -8.87 -5.29 -3.82
N SER A 127 -8.42 -5.32 -2.58
CA SER A 127 -7.25 -6.07 -2.18
C SER A 127 -7.43 -7.59 -2.36
N LEU A 128 -8.61 -8.09 -2.05
CA LEU A 128 -8.97 -9.50 -2.30
C LEU A 128 -8.87 -9.84 -3.79
N SER A 129 -9.32 -8.94 -4.66
CA SER A 129 -9.37 -9.11 -6.11
C SER A 129 -8.00 -8.98 -6.76
N ILE A 130 -7.17 -8.00 -6.35
CA ILE A 130 -5.82 -7.79 -6.89
C ILE A 130 -4.82 -8.81 -6.30
N GLY A 131 -5.05 -9.24 -5.06
CA GLY A 131 -4.13 -10.10 -4.32
C GLY A 131 -2.89 -9.37 -3.80
N THR A 132 -3.00 -8.06 -3.52
CA THR A 132 -1.92 -7.28 -2.92
C THR A 132 -2.44 -6.13 -2.08
N SER A 133 -1.99 -6.06 -0.82
CA SER A 133 -2.28 -4.92 0.06
C SER A 133 -1.59 -3.64 -0.43
N VAL A 134 -0.34 -3.73 -0.86
CA VAL A 134 0.45 -2.57 -1.32
C VAL A 134 -0.22 -1.89 -2.51
N GLY A 135 -0.63 -2.65 -3.52
CA GLY A 135 -1.31 -2.11 -4.70
C GLY A 135 -2.61 -1.41 -4.36
N THR A 136 -3.39 -1.98 -3.44
CA THR A 136 -4.65 -1.40 -2.97
C THR A 136 -4.44 -0.11 -2.18
N ILE A 137 -3.48 -0.10 -1.24
CA ILE A 137 -3.13 1.09 -0.45
C ILE A 137 -2.75 2.23 -1.39
N VAL A 138 -1.88 1.96 -2.35
CA VAL A 138 -1.41 2.94 -3.31
C VAL A 138 -2.53 3.52 -4.17
N ALA A 139 -3.45 2.68 -4.63
CA ALA A 139 -4.57 3.11 -5.47
C ALA A 139 -5.61 3.95 -4.71
N LEU A 140 -5.89 3.60 -3.44
CA LEU A 140 -6.93 4.24 -2.64
C LEU A 140 -6.45 5.42 -1.79
N THR A 141 -5.16 5.48 -1.43
CA THR A 141 -4.65 6.54 -0.55
C THR A 141 -4.92 7.95 -1.07
N PRO A 142 -4.76 8.29 -2.36
CA PRO A 142 -5.07 9.64 -2.85
C PRO A 142 -6.54 10.03 -2.64
N VAL A 143 -7.47 9.09 -2.84
CA VAL A 143 -8.91 9.30 -2.59
C VAL A 143 -9.17 9.46 -1.09
N ALA A 144 -8.54 8.64 -0.26
CA ALA A 144 -8.64 8.72 1.19
C ALA A 144 -8.14 10.07 1.73
N ILE A 145 -7.06 10.61 1.18
CA ILE A 145 -6.52 11.94 1.52
C ILE A 145 -7.57 13.01 1.17
N GLY A 146 -8.07 13.00 -0.05
CA GLY A 146 -9.08 13.97 -0.48
C GLY A 146 -10.39 13.90 0.33
N LEU A 147 -10.81 12.69 0.74
CA LEU A 147 -11.95 12.51 1.64
C LEU A 147 -11.66 13.08 3.05
N ALA A 148 -10.49 12.82 3.60
CA ALA A 148 -10.07 13.36 4.90
C ALA A 148 -10.06 14.90 4.89
N GLU A 149 -9.51 15.51 3.85
CA GLU A 149 -9.48 16.97 3.68
C GLU A 149 -10.90 17.59 3.60
N LYS A 150 -11.83 16.94 2.89
CA LYS A 150 -13.21 17.44 2.73
C LYS A 150 -14.10 17.20 3.94
N THR A 151 -13.90 16.10 4.65
CA THR A 151 -14.76 15.72 5.80
C THR A 151 -14.20 16.19 7.13
N GLY A 152 -12.95 16.65 7.17
CA GLY A 152 -12.28 17.02 8.43
C GLY A 152 -11.88 15.82 9.29
N ILE A 153 -11.98 14.59 8.77
CA ILE A 153 -11.54 13.39 9.47
C ILE A 153 -10.01 13.38 9.51
N ASP A 154 -9.45 12.93 10.63
CA ASP A 154 -8.01 12.84 10.80
C ASP A 154 -7.37 12.00 9.70
N LEU A 155 -6.38 12.57 8.99
CA LEU A 155 -5.74 11.94 7.84
C LEU A 155 -5.08 10.60 8.16
N PRO A 156 -4.27 10.45 9.21
CA PRO A 156 -3.74 9.17 9.64
C PRO A 156 -4.82 8.12 9.85
N TYR A 157 -5.95 8.51 10.44
CA TYR A 157 -7.06 7.60 10.69
C TYR A 157 -7.72 7.13 9.39
N MET A 158 -7.98 8.03 8.45
CA MET A 158 -8.55 7.68 7.13
C MET A 158 -7.63 6.73 6.35
N VAL A 159 -6.33 6.99 6.36
CA VAL A 159 -5.34 6.10 5.72
C VAL A 159 -5.25 4.75 6.43
N ALA A 160 -5.35 4.72 7.77
CA ALA A 160 -5.36 3.47 8.53
C ALA A 160 -6.57 2.58 8.17
N ILE A 161 -7.73 3.15 7.85
CA ILE A 161 -8.90 2.40 7.36
C ILE A 161 -8.57 1.68 6.04
N VAL A 162 -7.95 2.39 5.10
CA VAL A 162 -7.52 1.82 3.81
C VAL A 162 -6.49 0.70 4.03
N VAL A 163 -5.51 0.93 4.90
CA VAL A 163 -4.47 -0.07 5.24
C VAL A 163 -5.12 -1.31 5.85
N GLY A 164 -5.99 -1.15 6.84
CA GLY A 164 -6.69 -2.26 7.51
C GLY A 164 -7.50 -3.12 6.54
N GLY A 165 -8.30 -2.48 5.66
CA GLY A 165 -9.07 -3.17 4.63
C GLY A 165 -8.17 -3.87 3.60
N SER A 166 -7.08 -3.23 3.20
CA SER A 166 -6.13 -3.80 2.25
C SER A 166 -5.45 -5.06 2.80
N PHE A 167 -5.04 -5.06 4.06
CA PHE A 167 -4.47 -6.25 4.70
C PHE A 167 -5.49 -7.36 4.89
N PHE A 168 -6.75 -7.02 5.17
CA PHE A 168 -7.81 -8.01 5.22
C PHE A 168 -7.94 -8.77 3.89
N GLY A 169 -8.05 -8.04 2.78
CA GLY A 169 -8.19 -8.63 1.45
C GLY A 169 -6.97 -9.46 1.05
N ASP A 170 -5.76 -8.96 1.29
CA ASP A 170 -4.50 -9.65 1.00
C ASP A 170 -4.39 -11.00 1.76
N ASN A 171 -4.79 -11.01 3.04
CA ASN A 171 -4.80 -12.24 3.84
C ASN A 171 -5.77 -13.32 3.34
N LEU A 172 -6.88 -12.94 2.74
CA LEU A 172 -7.90 -13.86 2.24
C LEU A 172 -7.77 -14.14 0.74
N SER A 173 -6.89 -13.44 0.03
CA SER A 173 -6.67 -13.65 -1.41
C SER A 173 -5.93 -14.97 -1.68
N PHE A 174 -6.42 -15.71 -2.67
CA PHE A 174 -5.75 -16.93 -3.17
C PHE A 174 -4.58 -16.62 -4.11
N ILE A 175 -4.52 -15.42 -4.64
CA ILE A 175 -3.51 -14.98 -5.61
C ILE A 175 -2.44 -14.07 -4.99
N SER A 176 -2.52 -13.80 -3.69
CA SER A 176 -1.55 -12.99 -2.97
C SER A 176 -0.17 -13.66 -2.92
N ASP A 177 0.86 -12.91 -3.31
CA ASP A 177 2.25 -13.36 -3.27
C ASP A 177 2.68 -13.78 -1.87
N THR A 178 2.27 -13.03 -0.84
CA THR A 178 2.57 -13.33 0.57
C THR A 178 1.90 -14.61 1.01
N THR A 179 0.65 -14.83 0.59
CA THR A 179 -0.12 -16.04 0.86
C THR A 179 0.48 -17.26 0.15
N ILE A 180 0.86 -17.11 -1.13
CA ILE A 180 1.50 -18.18 -1.91
C ILE A 180 2.86 -18.52 -1.29
N ALA A 181 3.67 -17.51 -0.96
CA ALA A 181 4.98 -17.72 -0.35
C ALA A 181 4.86 -18.45 1.00
N SER A 182 3.98 -18.01 1.88
CA SER A 182 3.80 -18.63 3.20
C SER A 182 3.34 -20.07 3.13
N THR A 183 2.38 -20.39 2.26
CA THR A 183 1.86 -21.76 2.12
C THR A 183 2.88 -22.70 1.48
N LYS A 184 3.61 -22.23 0.44
CA LYS A 184 4.62 -23.06 -0.23
C LYS A 184 5.86 -23.31 0.63
N THR A 185 6.28 -22.34 1.43
CA THR A 185 7.44 -22.51 2.32
C THR A 185 7.15 -23.41 3.52
N GLN A 186 5.89 -23.53 3.91
CA GLN A 186 5.44 -24.39 5.02
C GLN A 186 4.82 -25.71 4.54
N ASP A 187 4.82 -25.95 3.23
CA ASP A 187 4.25 -27.16 2.60
C ASP A 187 2.77 -27.38 2.97
N CYS A 188 2.02 -26.27 3.12
CA CYS A 188 0.61 -26.24 3.49
C CYS A 188 -0.29 -26.12 2.27
N VAL A 189 -1.50 -26.69 2.36
CA VAL A 189 -2.52 -26.53 1.33
C VAL A 189 -3.17 -25.14 1.43
N MET A 190 -3.24 -24.40 0.33
CA MET A 190 -3.83 -23.07 0.26
C MET A 190 -5.24 -22.99 0.84
N ARG A 191 -6.05 -24.01 0.58
CA ARG A 191 -7.43 -24.11 1.08
C ARG A 191 -7.50 -24.13 2.61
N ASP A 192 -6.56 -24.83 3.26
CA ASP A 192 -6.54 -24.94 4.72
C ASP A 192 -6.12 -23.62 5.35
N LYS A 193 -5.12 -22.96 4.76
CA LYS A 193 -4.72 -21.59 5.15
C LYS A 193 -5.91 -20.63 5.04
N PHE A 194 -6.62 -20.65 3.91
CA PHE A 194 -7.78 -19.78 3.72
C PHE A 194 -8.86 -20.03 4.78
N ARG A 195 -9.19 -21.29 5.06
CA ARG A 195 -10.19 -21.64 6.07
C ARG A 195 -9.82 -21.14 7.47
N VAL A 196 -8.57 -21.32 7.87
CA VAL A 196 -8.08 -20.87 9.19
C VAL A 196 -8.08 -19.34 9.24
N ASN A 197 -7.52 -18.67 8.24
CA ASN A 197 -7.49 -17.21 8.18
C ASN A 197 -8.90 -16.62 8.15
N PHE A 198 -9.82 -17.19 7.40
CA PHE A 198 -11.21 -16.75 7.35
C PHE A 198 -11.86 -16.72 8.75
N MET A 199 -11.65 -17.79 9.53
CA MET A 199 -12.18 -17.88 10.89
C MET A 199 -11.60 -16.85 11.85
N ILE A 200 -10.38 -16.36 11.60
CA ILE A 200 -9.70 -15.37 12.45
C ILE A 200 -10.00 -13.96 11.97
N VAL A 201 -9.85 -13.72 10.67
CA VAL A 201 -9.81 -12.36 10.11
C VAL A 201 -11.23 -11.80 9.91
N VAL A 202 -12.22 -12.65 9.55
CA VAL A 202 -13.60 -12.18 9.34
C VAL A 202 -14.26 -11.69 10.62
N PRO A 203 -14.20 -12.39 11.77
CA PRO A 203 -14.72 -11.83 13.02
C PRO A 203 -14.05 -10.52 13.41
N ALA A 204 -12.73 -10.41 13.25
CA ALA A 204 -12.00 -9.18 13.52
C ALA A 204 -12.47 -8.04 12.60
N ALA A 205 -12.62 -8.31 11.31
CA ALA A 205 -13.12 -7.32 10.34
C ALA A 205 -14.55 -6.87 10.64
N LEU A 206 -15.42 -7.78 11.07
CA LEU A 206 -16.79 -7.43 11.48
C LEU A 206 -16.80 -6.50 12.70
N VAL A 207 -15.96 -6.76 13.70
CA VAL A 207 -15.81 -5.87 14.86
C VAL A 207 -15.34 -4.48 14.41
N VAL A 208 -14.30 -4.43 13.59
CA VAL A 208 -13.75 -3.16 13.05
C VAL A 208 -14.81 -2.44 12.21
N LEU A 209 -15.55 -3.15 11.37
CA LEU A 209 -16.64 -2.59 10.57
C LEU A 209 -17.74 -1.98 11.45
N CYS A 210 -18.14 -2.67 12.52
CA CYS A 210 -19.09 -2.12 13.50
C CYS A 210 -18.55 -0.83 14.15
N ILE A 211 -17.25 -0.80 14.50
CA ILE A 211 -16.62 0.41 15.04
C ILE A 211 -16.69 1.56 14.03
N TYR A 212 -16.39 1.31 12.76
CA TYR A 212 -16.45 2.33 11.71
C TYR A 212 -17.87 2.82 11.45
N ILE A 213 -18.87 1.96 11.48
CA ILE A 213 -20.27 2.37 11.39
C ILE A 213 -20.64 3.25 12.60
N PHE A 214 -20.24 2.85 13.81
CA PHE A 214 -20.56 3.60 15.03
C PHE A 214 -19.90 4.98 15.05
N GLN A 215 -18.65 5.07 14.64
CA GLN A 215 -17.91 6.33 14.53
C GLN A 215 -18.44 7.19 13.37
N GLY A 216 -18.89 6.55 12.29
CA GLY A 216 -19.53 7.22 11.17
C GLY A 216 -20.80 8.00 11.55
N LEU A 217 -21.53 7.58 12.59
CA LEU A 217 -22.73 8.28 13.06
C LEU A 217 -22.46 9.73 13.53
N SER A 218 -21.24 10.04 13.91
CA SER A 218 -20.82 11.39 14.33
C SER A 218 -20.20 12.22 13.20
N ILE A 219 -20.09 11.66 12.00
CA ILE A 219 -19.53 12.36 10.84
C ILE A 219 -20.65 13.11 10.13
N SER A 220 -20.40 14.39 9.87
CA SER A 220 -21.23 15.22 9.01
C SER A 220 -20.36 15.68 7.86
N ALA A 221 -20.47 15.06 6.71
CA ALA A 221 -19.78 15.54 5.52
C ALA A 221 -20.45 16.83 5.03
N PRO A 222 -19.68 17.78 4.48
CA PRO A 222 -20.25 18.98 3.90
C PRO A 222 -21.18 18.61 2.75
N ALA A 223 -22.39 19.18 2.74
CA ALA A 223 -23.35 18.98 1.64
C ALA A 223 -22.66 19.29 0.30
N GLN A 224 -22.71 18.34 -0.62
CA GLN A 224 -22.03 18.48 -1.90
C GLN A 224 -22.76 19.51 -2.77
N THR A 225 -22.11 20.64 -3.01
CA THR A 225 -22.64 21.73 -3.83
C THR A 225 -22.08 21.73 -5.28
N GLN A 226 -21.04 20.94 -5.52
CA GLN A 226 -20.38 20.92 -6.84
C GLN A 226 -20.93 19.78 -7.72
N ALA A 227 -21.17 20.11 -8.99
CA ALA A 227 -21.52 19.12 -9.99
C ALA A 227 -20.40 18.09 -10.18
N ILE A 228 -20.77 16.82 -10.34
CA ILE A 228 -19.80 15.74 -10.57
C ILE A 228 -19.29 15.83 -12.00
N GLU A 229 -18.01 16.07 -12.16
CA GLU A 229 -17.35 16.04 -13.47
C GLU A 229 -17.00 14.59 -13.84
N TRP A 230 -17.93 13.89 -14.47
CA TRP A 230 -17.83 12.47 -14.79
C TRP A 230 -16.56 12.10 -15.57
N ILE A 231 -16.12 12.95 -16.48
CA ILE A 231 -14.91 12.73 -17.28
C ILE A 231 -13.68 12.61 -16.37
N LYS A 232 -13.59 13.44 -15.34
CA LYS A 232 -12.49 13.42 -14.39
C LYS A 232 -12.49 12.20 -13.45
N VAL A 233 -13.62 11.50 -13.33
CA VAL A 233 -13.73 10.25 -12.55
C VAL A 233 -13.20 9.04 -13.32
N ILE A 234 -13.22 9.08 -14.65
CA ILE A 234 -12.85 7.94 -15.53
C ILE A 234 -11.52 7.28 -15.16
N PRO A 235 -10.42 8.00 -14.88
CA PRO A 235 -9.15 7.37 -14.52
C PRO A 235 -9.24 6.46 -13.29
N TYR A 236 -9.97 6.89 -12.26
CA TYR A 236 -10.19 6.07 -11.08
C TYR A 236 -11.09 4.86 -11.37
N LEU A 237 -12.10 5.00 -12.22
CA LEU A 237 -12.94 3.87 -12.66
C LEU A 237 -12.11 2.84 -13.43
N ILE A 238 -11.19 3.28 -14.29
CA ILE A 238 -10.25 2.40 -15.00
C ILE A 238 -9.35 1.67 -14.00
N VAL A 239 -8.72 2.41 -13.08
CA VAL A 239 -7.83 1.83 -12.06
C VAL A 239 -8.58 0.82 -11.20
N LEU A 240 -9.74 1.19 -10.64
CA LEU A 240 -10.51 0.31 -9.78
C LEU A 240 -11.11 -0.87 -10.55
N GLY A 241 -11.65 -0.64 -11.74
CA GLY A 241 -12.23 -1.68 -12.57
C GLY A 241 -11.21 -2.73 -13.03
N THR A 242 -10.03 -2.28 -13.48
CA THR A 242 -8.94 -3.19 -13.88
C THR A 242 -8.32 -3.90 -12.66
N ALA A 243 -8.25 -3.23 -11.52
CA ALA A 243 -7.83 -3.82 -10.26
C ALA A 243 -8.76 -4.96 -9.83
N VAL A 244 -10.07 -4.71 -9.79
CA VAL A 244 -11.09 -5.72 -9.46
C VAL A 244 -11.10 -6.88 -10.47
N ALA A 245 -10.78 -6.61 -11.74
CA ALA A 245 -10.60 -7.65 -12.75
C ALA A 245 -9.34 -8.50 -12.58
N GLY A 246 -8.50 -8.22 -11.56
CA GLY A 246 -7.28 -8.99 -11.26
C GLY A 246 -6.11 -8.69 -12.19
N VAL A 247 -6.10 -7.52 -12.84
CA VAL A 247 -4.98 -7.08 -13.68
C VAL A 247 -3.76 -6.76 -12.81
N ASN A 248 -2.56 -7.03 -13.34
CA ASN A 248 -1.31 -6.73 -12.64
C ASN A 248 -1.23 -5.26 -12.21
N VAL A 249 -0.83 -5.00 -10.95
CA VAL A 249 -0.81 -3.66 -10.34
C VAL A 249 -0.03 -2.63 -11.14
N MET A 250 1.13 -3.02 -11.72
CA MET A 250 1.91 -2.10 -12.56
C MET A 250 1.12 -1.66 -13.81
N LEU A 251 0.41 -2.60 -14.45
CA LEU A 251 -0.41 -2.30 -15.62
C LEU A 251 -1.63 -1.45 -15.23
N VAL A 252 -2.26 -1.71 -14.10
CA VAL A 252 -3.35 -0.90 -13.55
C VAL A 252 -2.91 0.56 -13.38
N LEU A 253 -1.75 0.79 -12.75
CA LEU A 253 -1.21 2.14 -12.55
C LEU A 253 -0.82 2.81 -13.88
N LEU A 254 -0.22 2.06 -14.81
CA LEU A 254 0.10 2.59 -16.15
C LEU A 254 -1.17 3.01 -16.90
N LEU A 255 -2.23 2.22 -16.87
CA LEU A 255 -3.52 2.58 -17.48
C LEU A 255 -4.13 3.81 -16.81
N GLY A 256 -4.00 3.94 -15.49
CA GLY A 256 -4.38 5.12 -14.74
C GLY A 256 -3.62 6.36 -15.20
N ILE A 257 -2.28 6.28 -15.29
CA ILE A 257 -1.44 7.40 -15.77
C ILE A 257 -1.79 7.78 -17.21
N LEU A 258 -1.91 6.80 -18.11
CA LEU A 258 -2.25 7.06 -19.50
C LEU A 258 -3.61 7.73 -19.64
N SER A 259 -4.62 7.26 -18.90
CA SER A 259 -5.96 7.85 -18.93
C SER A 259 -5.97 9.29 -18.38
N THR A 260 -5.26 9.57 -17.29
CA THR A 260 -5.14 10.93 -16.76
C THR A 260 -4.40 11.85 -17.72
N CYS A 261 -3.30 11.41 -18.34
CA CYS A 261 -2.54 12.22 -19.29
C CYS A 261 -3.36 12.52 -20.55
N LEU A 262 -4.06 11.52 -21.11
CA LEU A 262 -4.87 11.71 -22.31
C LEU A 262 -6.03 12.69 -22.09
N LEU A 263 -6.72 12.58 -20.96
CA LEU A 263 -7.84 13.45 -20.65
C LEU A 263 -7.37 14.87 -20.28
N TYR A 264 -6.25 15.01 -19.57
CA TYR A 264 -5.66 16.31 -19.25
C TYR A 264 -5.21 17.07 -20.49
N THR A 265 -4.58 16.38 -21.46
CA THR A 265 -4.14 17.02 -22.73
C THR A 265 -5.32 17.41 -23.61
N SER A 266 -6.44 16.66 -23.58
CA SER A 266 -7.66 17.00 -24.29
C SER A 266 -8.33 18.24 -23.70
N ASP A 267 -8.43 18.32 -22.36
CA ASP A 267 -9.02 19.47 -21.66
C ASP A 267 -8.22 20.77 -21.92
N ALA A 268 -6.89 20.68 -21.88
CA ALA A 268 -5.99 21.79 -22.19
C ALA A 268 -6.04 22.23 -23.69
N ALA A 269 -6.39 21.33 -24.60
CA ALA A 269 -6.55 21.66 -26.01
C ALA A 269 -7.91 22.32 -26.33
N ASP A 270 -8.93 22.07 -25.54
CA ASP A 270 -10.26 22.67 -25.67
C ASP A 270 -10.32 24.09 -25.06
N GLU A 271 -9.34 24.46 -24.22
CA GLU A 271 -9.20 25.82 -23.65
C GLU A 271 -8.40 26.78 -24.52
N LEU A 272 -7.79 26.34 -25.64
CA LEU A 272 -7.02 27.18 -26.61
C LEU A 272 -7.83 27.52 -27.84
#